data_845199f8a48c0229b1cbdfa095192f28
#
_entry.id   845199f8a48c0229b1cbdfa095192f28
#
_cell.length_a   1.000
_cell.length_b   1.000
_cell.length_c   1.000
_cell.angle_alpha   90.00
_cell.angle_beta   90.00
_cell.angle_gamma   90.00
#
_symmetry.space_group_name_H-M   'P 1'
#
loop_
_entity.id
_entity.type
_entity.pdbx_description
1 polymer ?
#
loop_
_entity_poly.entity_id
_entity_poly.type
_entity_poly.pdbx_seq_one_letter_code
_entity_poly.pdbx_strand_id
1 'polypeptide(L)'
;PRGADGAELQLLVLGMRKLGGGELNVSSDIDLVFLFPEHGETDGGRPLEHEEYFTRLGRRVAQLLGTVTAEGFVYRVDLRLRPFGESGPQVVSFDAFEDYLQQHGRDWERYAYVKARPVIGGERFDELYRNVLRPFVYRRYLDFSVFESLREMKELISREVERRELQGNVKLGPGGI
;
A
#
# COMPACT_ATOMS: atom_id res chain seq x y z
N PRO A 1 18.16 6.27 11.62
CA PRO A 1 17.26 6.82 12.63
C PRO A 1 16.98 5.83 13.75
N ARG A 2 16.74 6.34 14.97
CA ARG A 2 16.39 5.55 16.14
C ARG A 2 15.10 6.06 16.75
N GLY A 3 14.32 5.13 17.29
CA GLY A 3 13.11 5.45 18.01
C GLY A 3 13.36 5.99 19.42
N ALA A 4 12.29 6.39 20.08
CA ALA A 4 12.34 6.86 21.48
C ALA A 4 12.88 5.78 22.44
N ASP A 5 12.73 4.51 22.10
CA ASP A 5 13.26 3.34 22.79
C ASP A 5 14.73 3.02 22.46
N GLY A 6 15.36 3.81 21.58
CA GLY A 6 16.72 3.61 21.07
C GLY A 6 16.85 2.52 20.00
N ALA A 7 15.78 1.83 19.62
CA ALA A 7 15.78 0.84 18.56
C ALA A 7 15.96 1.48 17.19
N GLU A 8 16.56 0.76 16.27
CA GLU A 8 16.69 1.23 14.88
C GLU A 8 15.33 1.23 14.18
N LEU A 9 14.98 2.37 13.59
CA LEU A 9 13.76 2.50 12.79
C LEU A 9 14.03 2.12 11.34
N GLN A 10 13.11 1.33 10.79
CA GLN A 10 13.15 0.87 9.40
C GLN A 10 11.93 1.36 8.63
N LEU A 11 12.13 1.59 7.33
CA LEU A 11 11.01 1.80 6.42
C LEU A 11 10.20 0.50 6.34
N LEU A 12 8.90 0.59 6.63
CA LEU A 12 7.97 -0.49 6.36
C LEU A 12 7.46 -0.37 4.92
N VAL A 13 7.51 -1.46 4.19
CA VAL A 13 6.99 -1.56 2.82
C VAL A 13 5.91 -2.62 2.77
N LEU A 14 4.67 -2.20 2.53
CA LEU A 14 3.55 -3.11 2.28
C LEU A 14 3.46 -3.42 0.80
N GLY A 15 3.46 -4.69 0.46
CA GLY A 15 3.06 -5.18 -0.86
C GLY A 15 1.56 -5.42 -0.87
N MET A 16 0.89 -4.82 -1.86
CA MET A 16 -0.55 -4.84 -1.99
C MET A 16 -0.99 -5.78 -3.12
N ARG A 17 -2.29 -6.10 -3.18
CA ARG A 17 -2.91 -6.85 -4.28
C ARG A 17 -2.12 -8.11 -4.66
N LYS A 18 -1.70 -8.24 -5.96
CA LYS A 18 -0.96 -9.40 -6.47
C LYS A 18 0.39 -9.60 -5.78
N LEU A 19 1.12 -8.53 -5.49
CA LEU A 19 2.37 -8.63 -4.73
C LEU A 19 2.11 -9.15 -3.33
N GLY A 20 1.14 -8.58 -2.64
CA GLY A 20 0.73 -9.02 -1.30
C GLY A 20 0.24 -10.47 -1.28
N GLY A 21 -0.52 -10.89 -2.29
CA GLY A 21 -1.03 -12.26 -2.43
C GLY A 21 -0.01 -13.29 -2.94
N GLY A 22 1.18 -12.87 -3.36
CA GLY A 22 2.14 -13.79 -3.98
C GLY A 22 1.75 -14.22 -5.40
N GLU A 23 0.95 -13.41 -6.09
CA GLU A 23 0.31 -13.71 -7.38
C GLU A 23 0.85 -12.85 -8.54
N LEU A 24 2.08 -12.35 -8.40
CA LEU A 24 2.70 -11.55 -9.46
C LEU A 24 2.90 -12.38 -10.73
N ASN A 25 2.63 -11.76 -11.87
CA ASN A 25 3.03 -12.26 -13.18
C ASN A 25 3.99 -11.28 -13.86
N VAL A 26 4.58 -11.69 -14.98
CA VAL A 26 5.64 -10.95 -15.71
C VAL A 26 5.25 -9.50 -16.07
N SER A 27 3.96 -9.22 -16.27
CA SER A 27 3.47 -7.89 -16.66
C SER A 27 2.77 -7.13 -15.54
N SER A 28 2.82 -7.64 -14.30
CA SER A 28 2.16 -6.99 -13.16
C SER A 28 2.93 -5.76 -12.71
N ASP A 29 2.19 -4.69 -12.43
CA ASP A 29 2.69 -3.60 -11.62
C ASP A 29 2.79 -4.07 -10.16
N ILE A 30 3.69 -3.49 -9.38
CA ILE A 30 3.76 -3.70 -7.95
C ILE A 30 3.11 -2.51 -7.24
N ASP A 31 2.04 -2.79 -6.52
CA ASP A 31 1.37 -1.80 -5.68
C ASP A 31 2.06 -1.79 -4.31
N LEU A 32 2.61 -0.64 -3.91
CA LEU A 32 3.35 -0.47 -2.65
C LEU A 32 2.76 0.65 -1.80
N VAL A 33 2.81 0.47 -0.47
CA VAL A 33 2.58 1.53 0.52
C VAL A 33 3.79 1.60 1.43
N PHE A 34 4.33 2.82 1.59
CA PHE A 34 5.50 3.08 2.43
C PHE A 34 5.08 3.74 3.73
N LEU A 35 5.53 3.16 4.84
CA LEU A 35 5.22 3.66 6.18
C LEU A 35 6.50 3.77 7.02
N PHE A 36 6.49 4.66 8.01
CA PHE A 36 7.55 4.74 9.02
C PHE A 36 6.94 4.75 10.43
N PRO A 37 7.67 4.19 11.44
CA PRO A 37 7.06 3.89 12.72
C PRO A 37 6.66 5.11 13.55
N GLU A 38 7.53 6.13 13.66
CA GLU A 38 7.30 7.26 14.55
C GLU A 38 8.04 8.52 14.11
N HIS A 39 7.50 9.67 14.51
CA HIS A 39 8.15 10.97 14.31
C HIS A 39 9.37 11.14 15.21
N GLY A 40 10.30 12.01 14.84
CA GLY A 40 11.52 12.30 15.53
C GLY A 40 12.61 12.78 14.59
N GLU A 41 13.85 12.80 15.05
CA GLU A 41 15.01 13.20 14.28
C GLU A 41 16.04 12.07 14.19
N THR A 42 16.79 12.05 13.11
CA THR A 42 17.91 11.12 12.95
C THR A 42 19.07 11.48 13.86
N ASP A 43 19.81 10.48 14.30
CA ASP A 43 20.96 10.58 15.21
C ASP A 43 22.30 10.89 14.50
N GLY A 44 22.26 11.37 13.26
CA GLY A 44 23.45 11.72 12.48
C GLY A 44 24.03 13.09 12.78
N GLY A 45 25.21 13.40 12.23
CA GLY A 45 25.87 14.70 12.38
C GLY A 45 25.11 15.91 11.79
N ARG A 46 24.08 15.65 10.97
CA ARG A 46 23.08 16.62 10.50
C ARG A 46 21.71 15.98 10.69
N PRO A 47 21.03 16.24 11.81
CA PRO A 47 19.72 15.67 12.08
C PRO A 47 18.72 16.03 10.96
N LEU A 48 17.91 15.05 10.60
CA LEU A 48 16.78 15.20 9.68
C LEU A 48 15.54 14.68 10.38
N GLU A 49 14.41 15.33 10.17
CA GLU A 49 13.10 14.79 10.55
C GLU A 49 12.93 13.37 9.97
N HIS A 50 12.38 12.45 10.76
CA HIS A 50 12.13 11.07 10.30
C HIS A 50 11.27 11.05 9.04
N GLU A 51 10.25 11.90 8.95
CA GLU A 51 9.41 12.01 7.75
C GLU A 51 10.23 12.37 6.51
N GLU A 52 11.14 13.34 6.63
CA GLU A 52 12.00 13.74 5.50
C GLU A 52 12.97 12.60 5.11
N TYR A 53 13.59 11.98 6.12
CA TYR A 53 14.51 10.84 5.92
C TYR A 53 13.82 9.69 5.19
N PHE A 54 12.67 9.22 5.71
CA PHE A 54 11.95 8.10 5.12
C PHE A 54 11.30 8.43 3.78
N THR A 55 10.89 9.69 3.56
CA THR A 55 10.42 10.15 2.26
C THR A 55 11.52 10.08 1.21
N ARG A 56 12.74 10.52 1.54
CA ARG A 56 13.90 10.41 0.64
C ARG A 56 14.23 8.94 0.35
N LEU A 57 14.18 8.09 1.38
CA LEU A 57 14.43 6.64 1.25
C LEU A 57 13.38 5.97 0.37
N GLY A 58 12.09 6.19 0.62
CA GLY A 58 10.98 5.62 -0.16
C GLY A 58 11.03 6.05 -1.63
N ARG A 59 11.33 7.33 -1.89
CA ARG A 59 11.55 7.83 -3.27
C ARG A 59 12.69 7.08 -3.95
N ARG A 60 13.79 6.87 -3.24
CA ARG A 60 14.93 6.16 -3.80
C ARG A 60 14.63 4.71 -4.11
N VAL A 61 13.90 4.02 -3.24
CA VAL A 61 13.43 2.65 -3.46
C VAL A 61 12.54 2.59 -4.70
N ALA A 62 11.51 3.43 -4.79
CA ALA A 62 10.61 3.48 -5.93
C ALA A 62 11.36 3.78 -7.25
N GLN A 63 12.32 4.71 -7.21
CA GLN A 63 13.17 5.04 -8.35
C GLN A 63 14.03 3.87 -8.80
N LEU A 64 14.70 3.18 -7.87
CA LEU A 64 15.57 2.04 -8.21
C LEU A 64 14.78 0.89 -8.85
N LEU A 65 13.55 0.65 -8.39
CA LEU A 65 12.68 -0.40 -8.94
C LEU A 65 12.11 -0.03 -10.30
N GLY A 66 11.75 1.24 -10.51
CA GLY A 66 11.02 1.70 -11.70
C GLY A 66 11.87 2.34 -12.78
N THR A 67 13.16 2.62 -12.53
CA THR A 67 14.02 3.28 -13.53
C THR A 67 14.27 2.36 -14.71
N VAL A 68 14.00 2.87 -15.91
CA VAL A 68 14.32 2.18 -17.17
C VAL A 68 15.80 2.37 -17.47
N THR A 69 16.51 1.26 -17.65
CA THR A 69 17.92 1.20 -18.03
C THR A 69 18.07 0.60 -19.43
N ALA A 70 19.29 0.50 -19.95
CA ALA A 70 19.57 -0.19 -21.20
C ALA A 70 19.15 -1.69 -21.17
N GLU A 71 19.11 -2.28 -19.98
CA GLU A 71 18.72 -3.68 -19.75
C GLU A 71 17.21 -3.83 -19.43
N GLY A 72 16.45 -2.72 -19.40
CA GLY A 72 15.03 -2.69 -19.04
C GLY A 72 14.79 -2.06 -17.66
N PHE A 73 13.72 -2.48 -17.00
CA PHE A 73 13.34 -2.05 -15.66
C PHE A 73 12.99 -3.27 -14.80
N VAL A 74 13.07 -3.11 -13.47
CA VAL A 74 12.78 -4.23 -12.55
C VAL A 74 11.27 -4.41 -12.41
N TYR A 75 10.55 -3.34 -11.99
CA TYR A 75 9.10 -3.33 -11.86
C TYR A 75 8.51 -1.95 -12.16
N ARG A 76 7.29 -1.94 -12.66
CA ARG A 76 6.48 -0.72 -12.63
C ARG A 76 5.88 -0.57 -11.23
N VAL A 77 6.22 0.52 -10.55
CA VAL A 77 5.80 0.81 -9.18
C VAL A 77 4.54 1.67 -9.19
N ASP A 78 3.49 1.20 -8.52
CA ASP A 78 2.26 1.95 -8.28
C ASP A 78 2.14 2.29 -6.79
N LEU A 79 2.01 3.57 -6.47
CA LEU A 79 1.88 4.08 -5.11
C LEU A 79 0.50 4.69 -4.82
N ARG A 80 -0.48 4.51 -5.71
CA ARG A 80 -1.80 5.16 -5.61
C ARG A 80 -2.68 4.59 -4.49
N LEU A 81 -2.33 3.43 -3.93
CA LEU A 81 -3.05 2.84 -2.79
C LEU A 81 -2.62 3.44 -1.44
N ARG A 82 -1.68 4.39 -1.41
CA ARG A 82 -1.33 5.11 -0.20
C ARG A 82 -2.45 6.06 0.25
N PRO A 83 -2.48 6.47 1.53
CA PRO A 83 -3.41 7.49 2.03
C PRO A 83 -3.50 8.71 1.13
N PHE A 84 -4.72 9.14 0.82
CA PHE A 84 -5.06 10.24 -0.10
C PHE A 84 -4.56 10.05 -1.55
N GLY A 85 -4.12 8.86 -1.94
CA GLY A 85 -3.70 8.56 -3.30
C GLY A 85 -2.57 9.45 -3.81
N GLU A 86 -2.72 10.00 -5.02
CA GLU A 86 -1.68 10.84 -5.63
C GLU A 86 -1.48 12.20 -4.93
N SER A 87 -2.49 12.71 -4.23
CA SER A 87 -2.42 13.97 -3.49
C SER A 87 -1.79 13.84 -2.10
N GLY A 88 -1.67 12.61 -1.58
CA GLY A 88 -1.08 12.36 -0.27
C GLY A 88 0.44 12.22 -0.28
N PRO A 89 1.07 12.27 0.91
CA PRO A 89 2.49 12.06 1.05
C PRO A 89 2.89 10.66 0.58
N GLN A 90 4.11 10.53 0.07
CA GLN A 90 4.58 9.26 -0.48
C GLN A 90 4.91 8.23 0.61
N VAL A 91 5.31 8.70 1.78
CA VAL A 91 5.61 7.90 2.96
C VAL A 91 4.82 8.49 4.12
N VAL A 92 4.20 7.66 4.94
CA VAL A 92 3.25 8.08 6.00
C VAL A 92 3.68 7.46 7.32
N SER A 93 3.54 8.20 8.44
CA SER A 93 3.75 7.61 9.77
C SER A 93 2.65 6.61 10.12
N PHE A 94 2.92 5.70 11.05
CA PHE A 94 1.92 4.73 11.52
C PHE A 94 0.68 5.43 12.08
N ASP A 95 0.87 6.48 12.88
CA ASP A 95 -0.23 7.25 13.48
C ASP A 95 -1.09 7.91 12.40
N ALA A 96 -0.47 8.60 11.43
CA ALA A 96 -1.20 9.24 10.33
C ALA A 96 -1.89 8.21 9.41
N PHE A 97 -1.32 7.01 9.28
CA PHE A 97 -1.93 5.91 8.54
C PHE A 97 -3.16 5.37 9.26
N GLU A 98 -3.07 5.17 10.59
CA GLU A 98 -4.20 4.75 11.42
C GLU A 98 -5.33 5.77 11.37
N ASP A 99 -5.02 7.05 11.61
CA ASP A 99 -5.99 8.15 11.53
C ASP A 99 -6.69 8.20 10.18
N TYR A 100 -5.93 8.05 9.09
CA TYR A 100 -6.50 8.01 7.75
C TYR A 100 -7.50 6.86 7.59
N LEU A 101 -7.13 5.63 7.99
CA LEU A 101 -8.00 4.47 7.85
C LEU A 101 -9.26 4.58 8.71
N GLN A 102 -9.16 5.20 9.89
CA GLN A 102 -10.31 5.40 10.79
C GLN A 102 -11.28 6.47 10.26
N GLN A 103 -10.77 7.60 9.74
CA GLN A 103 -11.57 8.76 9.36
C GLN A 103 -12.00 8.74 7.88
N HIS A 104 -11.17 8.22 7.00
CA HIS A 104 -11.33 8.32 5.56
C HIS A 104 -11.37 6.97 4.84
N GLY A 105 -11.02 5.89 5.54
CA GLY A 105 -10.94 4.55 4.94
C GLY A 105 -12.27 4.09 4.34
N ARG A 106 -12.26 3.81 3.04
CA ARG A 106 -13.43 3.40 2.24
C ARG A 106 -13.48 1.88 2.08
N ASP A 107 -14.63 1.35 1.71
CA ASP A 107 -14.83 -0.09 1.53
C ASP A 107 -13.93 -0.70 0.44
N TRP A 108 -13.70 0.02 -0.67
CA TRP A 108 -12.76 -0.42 -1.69
C TRP A 108 -11.32 -0.50 -1.21
N GLU A 109 -10.91 0.37 -0.27
CA GLU A 109 -9.60 0.32 0.36
C GLU A 109 -9.48 -0.91 1.27
N ARG A 110 -10.53 -1.21 2.07
CA ARG A 110 -10.58 -2.45 2.85
C ARG A 110 -10.28 -3.65 1.98
N TYR A 111 -10.95 -3.74 0.82
CA TYR A 111 -10.72 -4.81 -0.13
C TYR A 111 -9.28 -4.82 -0.66
N ALA A 112 -8.70 -3.65 -0.97
CA ALA A 112 -7.32 -3.54 -1.42
C ALA A 112 -6.31 -4.04 -0.36
N TYR A 113 -6.60 -3.80 0.94
CA TYR A 113 -5.73 -4.23 2.04
C TYR A 113 -5.91 -5.69 2.48
N VAL A 114 -6.91 -6.44 1.98
CA VAL A 114 -7.13 -7.87 2.33
C VAL A 114 -5.87 -8.71 2.12
N LYS A 115 -5.16 -8.47 1.03
CA LYS A 115 -3.92 -9.18 0.66
C LYS A 115 -2.64 -8.42 1.06
N ALA A 116 -2.75 -7.33 1.83
CA ALA A 116 -1.58 -6.58 2.25
C ALA A 116 -0.65 -7.44 3.11
N ARG A 117 0.63 -7.44 2.79
CA ARG A 117 1.67 -8.09 3.58
C ARG A 117 2.96 -7.28 3.58
N PRO A 118 3.83 -7.43 4.60
CA PRO A 118 5.11 -6.77 4.61
C PRO A 118 6.02 -7.38 3.54
N VAL A 119 6.65 -6.52 2.78
CA VAL A 119 7.83 -6.85 1.97
C VAL A 119 9.08 -6.56 2.79
N ILE A 120 9.03 -5.45 3.56
CA ILE A 120 10.02 -5.04 4.56
C ILE A 120 9.25 -4.59 5.79
N GLY A 121 9.64 -5.01 7.02
CA GLY A 121 8.98 -4.48 8.21
C GLY A 121 9.12 -5.19 9.55
N GLY A 122 9.40 -6.49 9.59
CA GLY A 122 9.62 -7.23 10.86
C GLY A 122 8.51 -7.08 11.91
N GLU A 123 8.90 -7.05 13.20
CA GLU A 123 7.97 -7.02 14.35
C GLU A 123 7.04 -5.81 14.38
N ARG A 124 7.49 -4.64 13.91
CA ARG A 124 6.67 -3.42 13.81
C ARG A 124 5.48 -3.60 12.85
N PHE A 125 5.62 -4.45 11.83
CA PHE A 125 4.48 -4.78 10.98
C PHE A 125 3.43 -5.60 11.74
N ASP A 126 3.84 -6.55 12.56
CA ASP A 126 2.90 -7.39 13.32
C ASP A 126 2.05 -6.55 14.26
N GLU A 127 2.64 -5.51 14.83
CA GLU A 127 1.93 -4.53 15.66
C GLU A 127 0.93 -3.72 14.83
N LEU A 128 1.37 -3.12 13.73
CA LEU A 128 0.52 -2.38 12.80
C LEU A 128 -0.63 -3.26 12.27
N TYR A 129 -0.32 -4.50 11.89
CA TYR A 129 -1.31 -5.44 11.39
C TYR A 129 -2.38 -5.76 12.42
N ARG A 130 -1.98 -6.10 13.65
CA ARG A 130 -2.91 -6.47 14.71
C ARG A 130 -3.78 -5.31 15.17
N ASN A 131 -3.20 -4.14 15.31
CA ASN A 131 -3.85 -2.99 15.92
C ASN A 131 -4.60 -2.11 14.91
N VAL A 132 -4.15 -2.05 13.67
CA VAL A 132 -4.69 -1.14 12.65
C VAL A 132 -5.30 -1.88 11.46
N LEU A 133 -4.50 -2.66 10.73
CA LEU A 133 -4.96 -3.27 9.48
C LEU A 133 -6.04 -4.33 9.68
N ARG A 134 -5.85 -5.24 10.62
CA ARG A 134 -6.81 -6.31 10.86
C ARG A 134 -8.19 -5.80 11.30
N PRO A 135 -8.32 -4.86 12.27
CA PRO A 135 -9.60 -4.25 12.62
C PRO A 135 -10.23 -3.46 11.47
N PHE A 136 -9.42 -2.81 10.66
CA PHE A 136 -9.91 -2.08 9.48
C PHE A 136 -10.44 -3.02 8.41
N VAL A 137 -9.71 -4.08 8.06
CA VAL A 137 -10.08 -5.03 6.99
C VAL A 137 -11.21 -5.95 7.44
N TYR A 138 -11.11 -6.54 8.64
CA TYR A 138 -12.02 -7.55 9.15
C TYR A 138 -12.89 -6.96 10.27
N ARG A 139 -14.02 -6.38 9.90
CA ARG A 139 -15.01 -5.88 10.87
C ARG A 139 -15.60 -7.03 11.68
N ARG A 140 -15.83 -6.77 12.97
CA ARG A 140 -16.44 -7.72 13.90
C ARG A 140 -17.90 -8.04 13.58
N TYR A 141 -18.60 -7.14 12.89
CA TYR A 141 -19.97 -7.29 12.46
C TYR A 141 -20.04 -7.20 10.93
N LEU A 142 -20.76 -8.16 10.33
CA LEU A 142 -21.10 -8.15 8.91
C LEU A 142 -22.01 -6.93 8.64
N ASP A 143 -21.47 -5.98 7.95
CA ASP A 143 -22.24 -4.87 7.42
C ASP A 143 -22.67 -5.26 6.00
N PHE A 144 -23.97 -5.50 5.82
CA PHE A 144 -24.51 -5.88 4.50
C PHE A 144 -24.28 -4.81 3.44
N SER A 145 -24.12 -3.54 3.83
CA SER A 145 -23.78 -2.45 2.91
C SER A 145 -22.43 -2.67 2.20
N VAL A 146 -21.49 -3.36 2.84
CA VAL A 146 -20.20 -3.71 2.21
C VAL A 146 -20.39 -4.65 1.03
N PHE A 147 -21.30 -5.61 1.12
CA PHE A 147 -21.60 -6.52 0.01
C PHE A 147 -22.29 -5.78 -1.15
N GLU A 148 -23.15 -4.80 -0.85
CA GLU A 148 -23.73 -3.93 -1.88
C GLU A 148 -22.65 -3.10 -2.57
N SER A 149 -21.81 -2.41 -1.82
CA SER A 149 -20.69 -1.61 -2.36
C SER A 149 -19.74 -2.45 -3.22
N LEU A 150 -19.44 -3.69 -2.82
CA LEU A 150 -18.61 -4.60 -3.61
C LEU A 150 -19.32 -5.07 -4.91
N ARG A 151 -20.63 -5.30 -4.86
CA ARG A 151 -21.42 -5.63 -6.06
C ARG A 151 -21.46 -4.46 -7.03
N GLU A 152 -21.75 -3.26 -6.55
CA GLU A 152 -21.74 -2.04 -7.37
C GLU A 152 -20.36 -1.81 -8.01
N MET A 153 -19.30 -1.96 -7.25
CA MET A 153 -17.94 -1.85 -7.78
C MET A 153 -17.69 -2.90 -8.88
N LYS A 154 -18.10 -4.15 -8.67
CA LYS A 154 -17.98 -5.21 -9.66
C LYS A 154 -18.78 -4.88 -10.94
N GLU A 155 -19.99 -4.37 -10.79
CA GLU A 155 -20.80 -3.94 -11.94
C GLU A 155 -20.16 -2.80 -12.71
N LEU A 156 -19.61 -1.80 -12.03
CA LEU A 156 -18.89 -0.70 -12.66
C LEU A 156 -17.66 -1.21 -13.45
N ILE A 157 -16.89 -2.13 -12.87
CA ILE A 157 -15.78 -2.77 -13.57
C ILE A 157 -16.26 -3.53 -14.80
N SER A 158 -17.33 -4.32 -14.67
CA SER A 158 -17.89 -5.10 -15.79
C SER A 158 -18.35 -4.20 -16.93
N ARG A 159 -19.07 -3.12 -16.63
CA ARG A 159 -19.50 -2.12 -17.65
C ARG A 159 -18.30 -1.46 -18.33
N GLU A 160 -17.24 -1.16 -17.60
CA GLU A 160 -16.03 -0.56 -18.18
C GLU A 160 -15.26 -1.55 -19.07
N VAL A 161 -15.20 -2.84 -18.68
CA VAL A 161 -14.63 -3.93 -19.49
C VAL A 161 -15.42 -4.12 -20.79
N GLU A 162 -16.75 -4.10 -20.73
CA GLU A 162 -17.61 -4.17 -21.90
C GLU A 162 -17.43 -2.96 -22.80
N ARG A 163 -17.44 -1.75 -22.25
CA ARG A 163 -17.26 -0.49 -22.97
C ARG A 163 -15.94 -0.43 -23.73
N ARG A 164 -14.87 -1.01 -23.17
CA ARG A 164 -13.53 -1.02 -23.76
C ARG A 164 -13.23 -2.29 -24.58
N GLU A 165 -14.20 -3.16 -24.79
CA GLU A 165 -14.01 -4.44 -25.50
C GLU A 165 -12.87 -5.30 -24.93
N LEU A 166 -12.67 -5.25 -23.60
CA LEU A 166 -11.58 -5.93 -22.90
C LEU A 166 -11.95 -7.34 -22.39
N GLN A 167 -13.01 -7.96 -22.92
CA GLN A 167 -13.51 -9.26 -22.46
C GLN A 167 -12.45 -10.39 -22.54
N GLY A 168 -11.55 -10.30 -23.53
CA GLY A 168 -10.41 -11.21 -23.66
C GLY A 168 -9.16 -10.81 -22.88
N ASN A 169 -9.22 -9.74 -22.08
CA ASN A 169 -8.07 -9.26 -21.32
C ASN A 169 -7.85 -10.11 -20.06
N VAL A 170 -6.66 -10.69 -19.92
CA VAL A 170 -6.29 -11.59 -18.80
C VAL A 170 -6.38 -10.89 -17.44
N LYS A 171 -6.22 -9.57 -17.38
CA LYS A 171 -6.27 -8.79 -16.14
C LYS A 171 -7.68 -8.29 -15.79
N LEU A 172 -8.46 -7.91 -16.79
CA LEU A 172 -9.75 -7.22 -16.61
C LEU A 172 -10.96 -8.04 -17.08
N GLY A 173 -10.74 -9.12 -17.81
CA GLY A 173 -11.79 -10.01 -18.30
C GLY A 173 -12.37 -10.94 -17.22
N PRO A 174 -13.39 -11.73 -17.54
CA PRO A 174 -13.97 -12.71 -16.61
C PRO A 174 -12.91 -13.66 -16.06
N GLY A 175 -12.79 -13.74 -14.72
CA GLY A 175 -11.74 -14.51 -14.05
C GLY A 175 -10.41 -13.78 -13.86
N GLY A 176 -10.25 -12.56 -14.36
CA GLY A 176 -9.19 -11.63 -14.00
C GLY A 176 -9.39 -11.05 -12.59
N ILE A 177 -8.34 -10.45 -12.03
CA ILE A 177 -8.38 -9.86 -10.69
C ILE A 177 -8.73 -8.39 -10.80
#